data_450483e51861cadfde1c9897cbc8ec8f
#
_entry.id   450483e51861cadfde1c9897cbc8ec8f
#
_cell.length_a   1.000
_cell.length_b   1.000
_cell.length_c   1.000
_cell.angle_alpha   90.00
_cell.angle_beta   90.00
_cell.angle_gamma   90.00
#
_symmetry.space_group_name_H-M   'P 1'
#
loop_
_entity.id
_entity.type
_entity.pdbx_description
1 polymer ?
#
loop_
_entity_poly.entity_id
_entity_poly.type
_entity_poly.pdbx_seq_one_letter_code
_entity_poly.pdbx_strand_id
1 'polypeptide(L)'
;MLKQDQASGQDFVVVNLDGYLLLADRIVLFDYKTDQYTNPSELVERYQAQLALYAEALRRSYGIEKIEKYLVLLGGVQLQVVKVD
;
A
#
# COMPACT_ATOMS: atom_id res chain seq x y z
N MET A 1 -0.56 16.46 -13.11
CA MET A 1 -0.75 16.38 -11.67
C MET A 1 -2.11 15.83 -11.33
N LEU A 2 -2.15 14.96 -10.39
CA LEU A 2 -3.39 14.36 -9.97
C LEU A 2 -4.15 15.29 -9.05
N LYS A 3 -5.38 15.58 -9.41
CA LYS A 3 -6.20 16.44 -8.59
C LYS A 3 -7.00 15.61 -7.59
N GLN A 4 -6.98 16.03 -6.36
CA GLN A 4 -7.72 15.38 -5.31
C GLN A 4 -9.20 15.74 -5.40
N ASP A 5 -10.02 14.75 -5.31
CA ASP A 5 -11.46 14.95 -5.31
C ASP A 5 -12.00 14.53 -3.95
N GLN A 6 -12.52 15.46 -3.23
CA GLN A 6 -12.96 15.25 -1.86
C GLN A 6 -14.32 14.61 -1.74
N ALA A 7 -14.93 14.25 -2.84
CA ALA A 7 -16.22 13.57 -2.80
C ALA A 7 -16.06 12.29 -1.99
N SER A 8 -16.98 11.96 -1.15
CA SER A 8 -16.99 10.72 -0.36
C SER A 8 -15.96 10.69 0.77
N GLY A 9 -15.23 11.78 1.01
CA GLY A 9 -14.26 11.79 2.08
C GLY A 9 -13.11 10.82 1.87
N GLN A 10 -12.75 10.57 0.61
CA GLN A 10 -11.65 9.69 0.27
C GLN A 10 -10.62 10.45 -0.54
N ASP A 11 -9.35 10.23 -0.21
CA ASP A 11 -8.24 10.77 -0.97
C ASP A 11 -7.35 9.63 -1.43
N PHE A 12 -6.98 9.68 -2.70
CA PHE A 12 -6.06 8.71 -3.26
C PHE A 12 -4.76 9.42 -3.60
N VAL A 13 -3.66 8.97 -3.00
CA VAL A 13 -2.34 9.59 -3.17
C VAL A 13 -1.40 8.55 -3.74
N VAL A 14 -0.69 8.92 -4.80
CA VAL A 14 0.29 8.04 -5.43
C VAL A 14 1.65 8.69 -5.32
N VAL A 15 2.63 7.94 -4.82
CA VAL A 15 4.01 8.38 -4.71
C VAL A 15 4.87 7.32 -5.38
N ASN A 16 5.50 7.70 -6.49
CA ASN A 16 6.23 6.76 -7.33
C ASN A 16 5.27 5.69 -7.84
N LEU A 17 5.52 4.42 -7.55
CA LEU A 17 4.62 3.33 -7.92
C LEU A 17 3.77 2.88 -6.74
N ASP A 18 3.89 3.57 -5.62
CA ASP A 18 3.15 3.21 -4.42
C ASP A 18 2.00 4.18 -4.22
N GLY A 19 1.04 3.79 -3.43
CA GLY A 19 -0.08 4.65 -3.16
C GLY A 19 -0.80 4.29 -1.89
N TYR A 20 -1.69 5.19 -1.48
CA TYR A 20 -2.55 4.88 -0.36
C TYR A 20 -3.88 5.61 -0.52
N LEU A 21 -4.90 5.02 0.10
CA LEU A 21 -6.23 5.60 0.16
C LEU A 21 -6.49 6.06 1.59
N LEU A 22 -6.95 7.29 1.72
CA LEU A 22 -7.41 7.81 3.00
C LEU A 22 -8.91 7.63 3.07
N LEU A 23 -9.36 6.77 3.96
CA LEU A 23 -10.77 6.55 4.19
C LEU A 23 -11.15 7.18 5.52
N ALA A 24 -12.44 7.20 5.81
CA ALA A 24 -12.91 7.86 7.02
C ALA A 24 -12.35 7.21 8.30
N ASP A 25 -12.16 5.90 8.28
CA ASP A 25 -11.78 5.15 9.47
C ASP A 25 -10.44 4.44 9.34
N ARG A 26 -9.80 4.46 8.19
CA ARG A 26 -8.56 3.72 8.00
C ARG A 26 -7.79 4.22 6.78
N ILE A 27 -6.55 3.77 6.70
CA ILE A 27 -5.70 4.00 5.54
C ILE A 27 -5.44 2.65 4.87
N VAL A 28 -5.53 2.62 3.55
CA VAL A 28 -5.19 1.42 2.78
C VAL A 28 -3.92 1.75 2.00
N LEU A 29 -2.83 1.08 2.36
CA LEU A 29 -1.51 1.30 1.75
C LEU A 29 -1.21 0.16 0.80
N PHE A 30 -0.77 0.49 -0.41
CA PHE A 30 -0.36 -0.54 -1.36
C PHE A 30 0.94 -0.16 -2.03
N ASP A 31 1.76 -1.17 -2.28
CA ASP A 31 3.10 -1.04 -2.80
C ASP A 31 3.20 -1.97 -4.02
N TYR A 32 3.55 -1.42 -5.17
CA TYR A 32 3.64 -2.17 -6.42
C TYR A 32 5.05 -2.67 -6.59
N LYS A 33 5.20 -3.96 -6.85
CA LYS A 33 6.52 -4.58 -7.04
C LYS A 33 6.56 -5.33 -8.37
N THR A 34 7.61 -5.11 -9.12
CA THR A 34 7.83 -5.80 -10.38
C THR A 34 8.86 -6.92 -10.26
N ASP A 35 9.32 -7.21 -9.03
CA ASP A 35 10.25 -8.29 -8.78
C ASP A 35 9.68 -9.61 -9.28
N GLN A 36 10.53 -10.42 -9.88
CA GLN A 36 10.13 -11.77 -10.21
C GLN A 36 10.16 -12.62 -8.94
N TYR A 37 9.23 -13.55 -8.85
CA TYR A 37 9.12 -14.38 -7.66
C TYR A 37 8.53 -15.74 -8.03
N THR A 38 8.86 -16.75 -7.23
CA THR A 38 8.27 -18.07 -7.34
C THR A 38 7.08 -18.18 -6.40
N ASN A 39 7.24 -17.66 -5.18
CA ASN A 39 6.22 -17.73 -4.16
C ASN A 39 5.98 -16.33 -3.61
N PRO A 40 4.72 -15.85 -3.57
CA PRO A 40 4.45 -14.50 -3.07
C PRO A 40 4.99 -14.24 -1.67
N SER A 41 5.09 -15.26 -0.82
CA SER A 41 5.61 -15.07 0.53
C SER A 41 7.05 -14.59 0.55
N GLU A 42 7.81 -14.84 -0.50
CA GLU A 42 9.18 -14.35 -0.61
C GLU A 42 9.19 -12.83 -0.62
N LEU A 43 8.26 -12.23 -1.36
CA LEU A 43 8.21 -10.78 -1.43
C LEU A 43 7.61 -10.17 -0.16
N VAL A 44 6.67 -10.86 0.47
CA VAL A 44 6.15 -10.40 1.75
C VAL A 44 7.28 -10.29 2.77
N GLU A 45 8.10 -11.34 2.88
CA GLU A 45 9.22 -11.32 3.82
C GLU A 45 10.21 -10.20 3.51
N ARG A 46 10.45 -9.98 2.22
CA ARG A 46 11.42 -8.98 1.80
C ARG A 46 10.97 -7.56 2.11
N TYR A 47 9.67 -7.28 1.94
CA TYR A 47 9.17 -5.91 1.95
C TYR A 47 8.30 -5.57 3.14
N GLN A 48 7.99 -6.52 4.03
CA GLN A 48 7.07 -6.23 5.13
C GLN A 48 7.60 -5.15 6.07
N ALA A 49 8.90 -5.12 6.32
CA ALA A 49 9.48 -4.11 7.19
C ALA A 49 9.35 -2.71 6.57
N GLN A 50 9.55 -2.61 5.26
CA GLN A 50 9.41 -1.35 4.55
C GLN A 50 7.97 -0.85 4.61
N LEU A 51 7.00 -1.76 4.41
CA LEU A 51 5.61 -1.41 4.52
C LEU A 51 5.25 -0.95 5.92
N ALA A 52 5.82 -1.60 6.93
CA ALA A 52 5.56 -1.22 8.32
C ALA A 52 6.06 0.20 8.60
N LEU A 53 7.22 0.57 8.04
CA LEU A 53 7.74 1.92 8.20
C LEU A 53 6.86 2.94 7.50
N TYR A 54 6.39 2.65 6.30
CA TYR A 54 5.47 3.53 5.59
C TYR A 54 4.17 3.69 6.36
N ALA A 55 3.64 2.58 6.87
CA ALA A 55 2.40 2.62 7.63
C ALA A 55 2.54 3.48 8.87
N GLU A 56 3.67 3.38 9.56
CA GLU A 56 3.89 4.18 10.75
C GLU A 56 3.97 5.66 10.42
N ALA A 57 4.64 6.00 9.34
CA ALA A 57 4.73 7.39 8.91
C ALA A 57 3.36 7.95 8.57
N LEU A 58 2.53 7.17 7.89
CA LEU A 58 1.17 7.60 7.54
C LEU A 58 0.30 7.74 8.78
N ARG A 59 0.43 6.81 9.71
CA ARG A 59 -0.33 6.86 10.96
C ARG A 59 -0.04 8.15 11.71
N ARG A 60 1.24 8.51 11.80
CA ARG A 60 1.64 9.72 12.48
C ARG A 60 1.17 10.97 11.74
N SER A 61 1.26 10.95 10.42
CA SER A 61 0.89 12.12 9.63
C SER A 61 -0.60 12.41 9.69
N TYR A 62 -1.42 11.39 9.71
CA TYR A 62 -2.87 11.57 9.60
C TYR A 62 -3.62 11.29 10.90
N GLY A 63 -2.95 10.72 11.90
CA GLY A 63 -3.61 10.41 13.16
C GLY A 63 -4.64 9.30 13.05
N ILE A 64 -4.52 8.45 12.04
CA ILE A 64 -5.43 7.32 11.84
C ILE A 64 -4.71 6.05 12.24
N GLU A 65 -5.29 5.32 13.19
CA GLU A 65 -4.63 4.13 13.75
C GLU A 65 -4.71 2.92 12.83
N LYS A 66 -5.84 2.75 12.16
CA LYS A 66 -6.06 1.53 11.39
C LYS A 66 -5.45 1.66 10.01
N ILE A 67 -4.53 0.77 9.68
CA ILE A 67 -3.90 0.74 8.37
C ILE A 67 -3.89 -0.68 7.85
N GLU A 68 -4.34 -0.85 6.61
CA GLU A 68 -4.23 -2.11 5.88
C GLU A 68 -3.12 -1.97 4.86
N LYS A 69 -2.31 -3.00 4.73
CA LYS A 69 -1.13 -2.98 3.86
C LYS A 69 -1.23 -4.09 2.83
N TYR A 70 -0.95 -3.75 1.59
CA TYR A 70 -1.02 -4.70 0.48
C TYR A 70 0.20 -4.58 -0.41
N LEU A 71 0.67 -5.72 -0.91
CA LEU A 71 1.63 -5.76 -2.00
C LEU A 71 0.90 -6.11 -3.28
N VAL A 72 1.14 -5.33 -4.32
CA VAL A 72 0.58 -5.60 -5.65
C VAL A 72 1.72 -6.16 -6.48
N LEU A 73 1.66 -7.44 -6.79
CA LEU A 73 2.77 -8.16 -7.40
C LEU A 73 2.53 -8.26 -8.91
N LEU A 74 3.43 -7.62 -9.65
CA LEU A 74 3.33 -7.52 -11.10
C LEU A 74 4.32 -8.42 -11.83
N GLY A 75 5.29 -9.00 -11.12
CA GLY A 75 6.38 -9.76 -11.74
C GLY A 75 6.12 -11.24 -11.91
N GLY A 76 4.94 -11.72 -11.56
CA GLY A 76 4.59 -13.13 -11.70
C GLY A 76 3.84 -13.40 -12.99
N VAL A 77 3.35 -14.62 -13.10
CA VAL A 77 2.60 -15.05 -14.27
C VAL A 77 1.31 -14.25 -14.41
N GLN A 78 0.71 -13.92 -13.27
CA GLN A 78 -0.48 -13.10 -13.26
C GLN A 78 -0.40 -12.14 -12.08
N LEU A 79 -1.17 -11.07 -12.16
CA LEU A 79 -1.22 -10.06 -11.11
C LEU A 79 -1.78 -10.67 -9.83
N GLN A 80 -1.14 -10.39 -8.72
CA GLN A 80 -1.61 -10.83 -7.41
C GLN A 80 -1.59 -9.66 -6.45
N VAL A 81 -2.56 -9.64 -5.55
CA VAL A 81 -2.62 -8.66 -4.47
C VAL A 81 -2.58 -9.43 -3.16
N VAL A 82 -1.59 -9.14 -2.34
CA VAL A 82 -1.35 -9.89 -1.10
C VAL A 82 -1.45 -8.94 0.07
N LYS A 83 -2.31 -9.28 1.02
CA LYS A 83 -2.42 -8.50 2.25
C LYS A 83 -1.25 -8.84 3.16
N VAL A 84 -0.64 -7.81 3.73
CA VAL A 84 0.51 -7.96 4.62
C VAL A 84 0.10 -7.56 6.03
N ASP A 85 0.33 -8.43 6.97
CA ASP A 85 -0.04 -8.16 8.37
C ASP A 85 1.02 -7.37 9.11
#